data_17841a30cc689046e264827897ab57da
#
_entry.id   17841a30cc689046e264827897ab57da
#
_cell.length_a   1.000
_cell.length_b   1.000
_cell.length_c   1.000
_cell.angle_alpha   90.00
_cell.angle_beta   90.00
_cell.angle_gamma   90.00
#
_symmetry.space_group_name_H-M   'P 1'
#
loop_
_entity.id
_entity.type
_entity.pdbx_description
1 polymer ?
#
loop_
_entity_poly.entity_id
_entity_poly.type
_entity_poly.pdbx_seq_one_letter_code
_entity_poly.pdbx_strand_id
1 'polypeptide(L)'
;MADRQPVEYRGSAGGWGSLRGVTGAFGKERDAPSALQTLMQQNKPKGFMCVSCSWAKPADYHPFEFCENGAKATLWELTTRRCTPELFAKHTLAELRTWNDYDLEQTGRLTHPLRYDPATDKYVACDWEEAFAAIGGELRRLDPKSVIFYSSGRASLETSYLYALQ
;
A
#
# COMPACT_ATOMS: atom_id res chain seq x y z
N MET A 1 -17.34 -8.30 11.15
CA MET A 1 -17.25 -7.40 9.98
C MET A 1 -18.37 -7.76 9.02
N ALA A 2 -19.04 -6.78 8.41
CA ALA A 2 -20.11 -7.08 7.45
C ALA A 2 -19.50 -7.71 6.20
N ASP A 3 -20.08 -8.81 5.74
CA ASP A 3 -19.74 -9.46 4.47
C ASP A 3 -20.06 -8.47 3.33
N ARG A 4 -19.08 -7.70 2.91
CA ARG A 4 -19.20 -6.75 1.80
C ARG A 4 -18.92 -7.48 0.50
N GLN A 5 -19.97 -8.05 -0.08
CA GLN A 5 -19.87 -8.60 -1.43
C GLN A 5 -19.47 -7.49 -2.42
N PRO A 6 -18.57 -7.77 -3.37
CA PRO A 6 -18.24 -6.83 -4.43
C PRO A 6 -19.51 -6.43 -5.19
N VAL A 7 -19.76 -5.12 -5.28
CA VAL A 7 -20.89 -4.60 -6.05
C VAL A 7 -20.39 -4.23 -7.44
N GLU A 8 -21.05 -4.80 -8.47
CA GLU A 8 -20.74 -4.46 -9.85
C GLU A 8 -21.02 -2.98 -10.12
N TYR A 9 -19.99 -2.23 -10.51
CA TYR A 9 -20.12 -0.84 -10.92
C TYR A 9 -20.39 -0.75 -12.42
N ARG A 10 -21.59 -0.30 -12.80
CA ARG A 10 -22.03 -0.15 -14.20
C ARG A 10 -21.99 1.29 -14.72
N GLY A 11 -21.49 2.22 -13.94
CA GLY A 11 -21.32 3.61 -14.34
C GLY A 11 -20.12 3.83 -15.24
N SER A 12 -20.03 5.03 -15.82
CA SER A 12 -18.85 5.43 -16.59
C SER A 12 -17.59 5.49 -15.73
N ALA A 13 -16.45 5.12 -16.29
CA ALA A 13 -15.14 5.36 -15.67
C ALA A 13 -14.86 6.86 -15.68
N GLY A 14 -14.71 7.49 -14.51
CA GLY A 14 -14.49 8.93 -14.37
C GLY A 14 -15.77 9.72 -14.01
N GLY A 15 -15.73 11.02 -14.19
CA GLY A 15 -16.84 11.92 -13.90
C GLY A 15 -17.29 11.88 -12.42
N TRP A 16 -18.60 11.93 -12.18
CA TRP A 16 -19.18 11.96 -10.83
C TRP A 16 -18.89 10.72 -9.99
N GLY A 17 -18.75 9.54 -10.63
CA GLY A 17 -18.38 8.31 -9.93
C GLY A 17 -16.97 8.38 -9.37
N SER A 18 -16.02 8.87 -10.17
CA SER A 18 -14.64 9.08 -9.75
C SER A 18 -14.52 10.13 -8.65
N LEU A 19 -15.23 11.26 -8.79
CA LEU A 19 -15.28 12.29 -7.74
C LEU A 19 -15.81 11.73 -6.41
N ARG A 20 -16.90 10.96 -6.45
CA ARG A 20 -17.45 10.29 -5.26
C ARG A 20 -16.44 9.30 -4.65
N GLY A 21 -15.73 8.55 -5.49
CA GLY A 21 -14.69 7.62 -5.05
C GLY A 21 -13.54 8.34 -4.32
N VAL A 22 -13.06 9.45 -4.89
CA VAL A 22 -12.00 10.27 -4.27
C VAL A 22 -12.47 10.92 -2.98
N THR A 23 -13.65 11.56 -2.98
CA THR A 23 -14.19 12.21 -1.76
C THR A 23 -14.46 11.21 -0.64
N GLY A 24 -14.92 10.00 -0.98
CA GLY A 24 -15.07 8.91 -0.02
C GLY A 24 -13.74 8.42 0.58
N ALA A 25 -12.65 8.46 -0.20
CA ALA A 25 -11.31 8.17 0.29
C ALA A 25 -10.79 9.29 1.23
N PHE A 26 -11.01 10.57 0.87
CA PHE A 26 -10.68 11.72 1.73
C PHE A 26 -11.36 11.65 3.10
N GLY A 27 -12.65 11.28 3.14
CA GLY A 27 -13.41 11.19 4.38
C GLY A 27 -12.89 10.14 5.38
N LYS A 28 -11.97 9.29 4.98
CA LYS A 28 -11.32 8.29 5.83
C LYS A 28 -9.98 8.76 6.40
N GLU A 29 -9.40 9.81 5.87
CA GLU A 29 -8.14 10.38 6.32
C GLU A 29 -8.41 11.57 7.25
N ARG A 30 -7.62 11.64 8.34
CA ARG A 30 -7.83 12.67 9.37
C ARG A 30 -7.34 14.06 8.95
N ASP A 31 -6.40 14.13 8.01
CA ASP A 31 -5.78 15.37 7.55
C ASP A 31 -6.13 15.66 6.08
N ALA A 32 -7.40 15.93 5.84
CA ALA A 32 -7.91 16.22 4.50
C ALA A 32 -7.28 17.47 3.83
N PRO A 33 -6.99 18.60 4.53
CA PRO A 33 -6.32 19.72 3.90
C PRO A 33 -4.92 19.39 3.38
N SER A 34 -4.10 18.70 4.17
CA SER A 34 -2.76 18.26 3.77
C SER A 34 -2.83 17.26 2.60
N ALA A 35 -3.79 16.33 2.65
CA ALA A 35 -4.03 15.39 1.57
C ALA A 35 -4.40 16.09 0.25
N LEU A 36 -5.27 17.11 0.29
CA LEU A 36 -5.62 17.90 -0.90
C LEU A 36 -4.42 18.64 -1.45
N GLN A 37 -3.64 19.29 -0.61
CA GLN A 37 -2.41 19.98 -1.02
C GLN A 37 -1.44 19.02 -1.70
N THR A 38 -1.28 17.82 -1.15
CA THR A 38 -0.43 16.77 -1.73
C THR A 38 -0.95 16.34 -3.11
N LEU A 39 -2.25 16.10 -3.26
CA LEU A 39 -2.83 15.73 -4.55
C LEU A 39 -2.69 16.83 -5.62
N MET A 40 -2.72 18.09 -5.22
CA MET A 40 -2.50 19.21 -6.15
C MET A 40 -1.08 19.23 -6.76
N GLN A 41 -0.14 18.53 -6.14
CA GLN A 41 1.25 18.40 -6.61
C GLN A 41 1.52 17.08 -7.36
N GLN A 42 0.58 16.14 -7.33
CA GLN A 42 0.76 14.80 -7.87
C GLN A 42 0.96 14.80 -9.40
N ASN A 43 2.06 14.22 -9.87
CA ASN A 43 2.45 14.10 -11.28
C ASN A 43 2.52 15.44 -12.03
N LYS A 44 2.87 16.51 -11.35
CA LYS A 44 2.95 17.89 -11.90
C LYS A 44 4.36 18.44 -11.82
N PRO A 45 4.72 19.42 -12.67
CA PRO A 45 5.99 20.12 -12.52
C PRO A 45 6.19 20.65 -11.10
N LYS A 46 7.37 20.47 -10.52
CA LYS A 46 7.71 20.82 -9.13
C LYS A 46 6.94 20.05 -8.05
N GLY A 47 6.22 19.01 -8.43
CA GLY A 47 5.54 18.09 -7.51
C GLY A 47 6.29 16.76 -7.36
N PHE A 48 5.55 15.68 -7.17
CA PHE A 48 6.09 14.33 -7.01
C PHE A 48 5.39 13.36 -7.97
N MET A 49 6.05 12.24 -8.24
CA MET A 49 5.46 11.14 -9.01
C MET A 49 4.58 10.28 -8.10
N CYS A 50 3.35 10.01 -8.52
CA CYS A 50 2.50 9.10 -7.76
C CYS A 50 3.02 7.66 -7.87
N VAL A 51 2.82 6.91 -6.78
CA VAL A 51 3.29 5.52 -6.65
C VAL A 51 2.48 4.50 -7.46
N SER A 52 1.47 4.94 -8.25
CA SER A 52 0.70 4.04 -9.11
C SER A 52 1.36 3.90 -10.49
N CYS A 53 1.05 4.76 -11.44
CA CYS A 53 1.57 4.66 -12.80
C CYS A 53 2.46 5.84 -13.23
N SER A 54 2.65 6.83 -12.36
CA SER A 54 3.47 8.03 -12.61
C SER A 54 3.10 8.81 -13.88
N TRP A 55 1.85 8.75 -14.30
CA TRP A 55 1.39 9.44 -15.51
C TRP A 55 1.57 10.95 -15.39
N ALA A 56 2.50 11.50 -16.15
CA ALA A 56 2.81 12.92 -16.13
C ALA A 56 1.63 13.78 -16.59
N LYS A 57 1.52 14.98 -16.03
CA LYS A 57 0.58 16.00 -16.44
C LYS A 57 1.24 16.97 -17.42
N PRO A 58 0.48 17.62 -18.33
CA PRO A 58 1.03 18.65 -19.19
C PRO A 58 1.56 19.84 -18.40
N ALA A 59 2.38 20.67 -19.01
CA ALA A 59 2.91 21.88 -18.38
C ALA A 59 1.79 22.82 -17.92
N ASP A 60 0.77 23.01 -18.76
CA ASP A 60 -0.43 23.79 -18.46
C ASP A 60 -1.52 22.90 -17.84
N TYR A 61 -1.28 22.41 -16.67
CA TYR A 61 -2.20 21.51 -15.96
C TYR A 61 -3.26 22.28 -15.16
N HIS A 62 -4.43 21.66 -14.99
CA HIS A 62 -5.42 22.16 -14.06
C HIS A 62 -5.06 21.71 -12.62
N PRO A 63 -5.19 22.57 -11.58
CA PRO A 63 -4.85 22.20 -10.19
C PRO A 63 -5.52 20.93 -9.71
N PHE A 64 -6.76 20.67 -10.08
CA PHE A 64 -7.53 19.48 -9.71
C PHE A 64 -7.41 18.32 -10.72
N GLU A 65 -6.42 18.36 -11.60
CA GLU A 65 -6.19 17.30 -12.57
C GLU A 65 -5.41 16.15 -11.94
N PHE A 66 -6.12 15.15 -11.46
CA PHE A 66 -5.59 13.89 -10.94
C PHE A 66 -6.54 12.74 -11.26
N CYS A 67 -6.02 11.51 -11.33
CA CYS A 67 -6.86 10.34 -11.55
C CYS A 67 -7.31 9.72 -10.22
N GLU A 68 -8.43 9.00 -10.21
CA GLU A 68 -8.99 8.35 -9.02
C GLU A 68 -8.00 7.37 -8.38
N ASN A 69 -7.40 6.47 -9.17
CA ASN A 69 -6.46 5.48 -8.65
C ASN A 69 -5.21 6.12 -8.04
N GLY A 70 -4.65 7.13 -8.70
CA GLY A 70 -3.51 7.88 -8.17
C GLY A 70 -3.85 8.66 -6.91
N ALA A 71 -5.03 9.26 -6.85
CA ALA A 71 -5.51 9.94 -5.64
C ALA A 71 -5.66 8.96 -4.48
N LYS A 72 -6.31 7.82 -4.68
CA LYS A 72 -6.43 6.77 -3.66
C LYS A 72 -5.06 6.24 -3.22
N ALA A 73 -4.16 5.95 -4.15
CA ALA A 73 -2.81 5.48 -3.83
C ALA A 73 -2.05 6.49 -2.96
N THR A 74 -2.13 7.78 -3.29
CA THR A 74 -1.50 8.85 -2.51
C THR A 74 -2.13 8.98 -1.12
N LEU A 75 -3.45 8.89 -1.01
CA LEU A 75 -4.14 8.92 0.29
C LEU A 75 -3.74 7.72 1.17
N TRP A 76 -3.57 6.54 0.61
CA TRP A 76 -3.05 5.38 1.35
C TRP A 76 -1.61 5.60 1.85
N GLU A 77 -0.77 6.27 1.06
CA GLU A 77 0.59 6.64 1.51
C GLU A 77 0.57 7.64 2.68
N LEU A 78 -0.43 8.51 2.75
CA LEU A 78 -0.60 9.51 3.80
C LEU A 78 -1.30 8.98 5.05
N THR A 79 -1.78 7.74 5.05
CA THR A 79 -2.56 7.20 6.17
C THR A 79 -1.81 7.23 7.49
N THR A 80 -2.49 7.64 8.54
CA THR A 80 -2.00 7.60 9.93
C THR A 80 -2.34 6.30 10.64
N ARG A 81 -3.11 5.40 9.98
CA ARG A 81 -3.47 4.11 10.56
C ARG A 81 -2.23 3.22 10.67
N ARG A 82 -2.18 2.45 11.75
CA ARG A 82 -1.06 1.56 12.07
C ARG A 82 -1.58 0.17 12.36
N CYS A 83 -1.08 -0.81 11.60
CA CYS A 83 -1.30 -2.22 11.82
C CYS A 83 -0.19 -2.72 12.76
N THR A 84 -0.50 -2.75 14.04
CA THR A 84 0.46 -3.08 15.08
C THR A 84 0.45 -4.59 15.42
N PRO A 85 1.46 -5.12 16.14
CA PRO A 85 1.52 -6.52 16.53
C PRO A 85 0.29 -7.03 17.29
N GLU A 86 -0.44 -6.16 17.97
CA GLU A 86 -1.64 -6.51 18.72
C GLU A 86 -2.78 -7.04 17.82
N LEU A 87 -2.84 -6.59 16.58
CA LEU A 87 -3.80 -7.15 15.62
C LEU A 87 -3.47 -8.63 15.34
N PHE A 88 -2.20 -8.93 15.12
CA PHE A 88 -1.73 -10.28 14.82
C PHE A 88 -1.75 -11.21 16.05
N ALA A 89 -1.63 -10.64 17.25
CA ALA A 89 -1.83 -11.40 18.47
C ALA A 89 -3.28 -11.86 18.65
N LYS A 90 -4.25 -11.09 18.13
CA LYS A 90 -5.69 -11.40 18.23
C LYS A 90 -6.20 -12.36 17.17
N HIS A 91 -5.63 -12.34 15.97
CA HIS A 91 -6.15 -13.07 14.80
C HIS A 91 -5.14 -14.10 14.30
N THR A 92 -5.64 -15.28 13.97
CA THR A 92 -4.85 -16.31 13.27
C THR A 92 -4.74 -15.96 11.78
N LEU A 93 -3.77 -16.58 11.09
CA LEU A 93 -3.66 -16.46 9.64
C LEU A 93 -4.91 -17.02 8.93
N ALA A 94 -5.45 -18.11 9.46
CA ALA A 94 -6.70 -18.68 8.94
C ALA A 94 -7.86 -17.68 9.01
N GLU A 95 -8.02 -16.95 10.14
CA GLU A 95 -9.01 -15.87 10.25
C GLU A 95 -8.74 -14.71 9.29
N LEU A 96 -7.50 -14.23 9.21
CA LEU A 96 -7.14 -13.11 8.33
C LEU A 96 -7.41 -13.44 6.85
N ARG A 97 -7.24 -14.69 6.43
CA ARG A 97 -7.57 -15.14 5.07
C ARG A 97 -9.07 -15.08 4.74
N THR A 98 -9.93 -15.00 5.73
CA THR A 98 -11.37 -14.83 5.50
C THR A 98 -11.78 -13.37 5.31
N TRP A 99 -10.89 -12.43 5.60
CA TRP A 99 -11.13 -11.01 5.41
C TRP A 99 -10.99 -10.67 3.93
N ASN A 100 -11.77 -9.72 3.45
CA ASN A 100 -11.57 -9.19 2.11
C ASN A 100 -10.33 -8.25 2.07
N ASP A 101 -9.74 -8.11 0.90
CA ASP A 101 -8.51 -7.32 0.71
C ASP A 101 -8.68 -5.87 1.16
N TYR A 102 -9.86 -5.29 0.95
CA TYR A 102 -10.15 -3.93 1.37
C TYR A 102 -10.08 -3.78 2.90
N ASP A 103 -10.66 -4.70 3.67
CA ASP A 103 -10.64 -4.63 5.14
C ASP A 103 -9.23 -4.89 5.68
N LEU A 104 -8.45 -5.79 5.06
CA LEU A 104 -7.04 -5.99 5.39
C LEU A 104 -6.23 -4.69 5.16
N GLU A 105 -6.41 -4.04 4.03
CA GLU A 105 -5.72 -2.80 3.69
C GLU A 105 -6.11 -1.64 4.64
N GLN A 106 -7.36 -1.61 5.12
CA GLN A 106 -7.83 -0.61 6.08
C GLN A 106 -7.22 -0.75 7.49
N THR A 107 -6.53 -1.83 7.81
CA THR A 107 -5.81 -1.97 9.09
C THR A 107 -4.66 -0.98 9.21
N GLY A 108 -4.11 -0.52 8.08
CA GLY A 108 -3.06 0.48 8.03
C GLY A 108 -1.66 -0.09 7.77
N ARG A 109 -0.65 0.72 8.06
CA ARG A 109 0.76 0.35 7.82
C ARG A 109 1.29 -0.59 8.89
N LEU A 110 2.01 -1.61 8.45
CA LEU A 110 2.80 -2.46 9.35
C LEU A 110 3.83 -1.61 10.10
N THR A 111 3.99 -1.87 11.39
CA THR A 111 4.88 -1.11 12.28
C THR A 111 6.12 -1.88 12.72
N HIS A 112 6.11 -3.20 12.55
CA HIS A 112 7.19 -4.10 12.95
C HIS A 112 7.41 -5.17 11.89
N PRO A 113 8.62 -5.72 11.76
CA PRO A 113 8.82 -6.97 11.05
C PRO A 113 8.02 -8.07 11.75
N LEU A 114 7.45 -8.95 10.95
CA LEU A 114 6.59 -10.03 11.42
C LEU A 114 7.08 -11.35 10.84
N ARG A 115 7.11 -12.37 11.67
CA ARG A 115 7.40 -13.75 11.28
C ARG A 115 6.18 -14.62 11.55
N TYR A 116 5.87 -15.52 10.61
CA TYR A 116 4.83 -16.51 10.81
C TYR A 116 5.28 -17.58 11.80
N ASP A 117 4.46 -17.86 12.80
CA ASP A 117 4.61 -18.95 13.75
C ASP A 117 3.58 -20.05 13.45
N PRO A 118 4.02 -21.20 12.90
CA PRO A 118 3.11 -22.29 12.56
C PRO A 118 2.47 -22.97 13.78
N ALA A 119 3.07 -22.87 14.98
CA ALA A 119 2.52 -23.47 16.18
C ALA A 119 1.25 -22.77 16.66
N THR A 120 1.16 -21.46 16.44
CA THR A 120 0.01 -20.64 16.86
C THR A 120 -0.85 -20.17 15.68
N ASP A 121 -0.44 -20.45 14.45
CA ASP A 121 -1.03 -19.91 13.22
C ASP A 121 -1.13 -18.38 13.23
N LYS A 122 -0.11 -17.68 13.75
CA LYS A 122 -0.10 -16.23 13.89
C LYS A 122 1.18 -15.60 13.34
N TYR A 123 1.09 -14.31 13.05
CA TYR A 123 2.27 -13.50 12.85
C TYR A 123 2.76 -12.94 14.19
N VAL A 124 4.04 -13.12 14.47
CA VAL A 124 4.71 -12.67 15.68
C VAL A 124 5.75 -11.62 15.32
N ALA A 125 5.78 -10.53 16.07
CA ALA A 125 6.79 -9.49 15.88
C ALA A 125 8.19 -10.05 16.20
N CYS A 126 9.17 -9.66 15.38
CA CYS A 126 10.59 -9.91 15.59
C CYS A 126 11.37 -8.61 15.44
N ASP A 127 12.63 -8.59 15.83
CA ASP A 127 13.49 -7.44 15.53
C ASP A 127 14.06 -7.51 14.10
N TRP A 128 14.67 -6.40 13.64
CA TRP A 128 15.22 -6.32 12.29
C TRP A 128 16.41 -7.22 12.09
N GLU A 129 17.26 -7.39 13.11
CA GLU A 129 18.43 -8.27 13.07
C GLU A 129 18.01 -9.73 12.91
N GLU A 130 16.99 -10.16 13.66
CA GLU A 130 16.39 -11.50 13.53
C GLU A 130 15.80 -11.69 12.12
N ALA A 131 15.06 -10.72 11.61
CA ALA A 131 14.46 -10.79 10.30
C ALA A 131 15.52 -10.87 9.20
N PHE A 132 16.56 -10.03 9.24
CA PHE A 132 17.65 -10.06 8.27
C PHE A 132 18.50 -11.34 8.37
N ALA A 133 18.77 -11.81 9.57
CA ALA A 133 19.48 -13.08 9.76
C ALA A 133 18.72 -14.26 9.17
N ALA A 134 17.40 -14.31 9.39
CA ALA A 134 16.54 -15.37 8.85
C ALA A 134 16.49 -15.32 7.32
N ILE A 135 16.24 -14.15 6.72
CA ILE A 135 16.16 -13.97 5.26
C ILE A 135 17.51 -14.26 4.61
N GLY A 136 18.59 -13.66 5.14
CA GLY A 136 19.96 -13.87 4.61
C GLY A 136 20.44 -15.31 4.77
N GLY A 137 20.05 -15.99 5.85
CA GLY A 137 20.31 -17.41 6.04
C GLY A 137 19.61 -18.27 5.00
N GLU A 138 18.35 -17.98 4.70
CA GLU A 138 17.58 -18.68 3.68
C GLU A 138 18.16 -18.46 2.28
N LEU A 139 18.42 -17.21 1.90
CA LEU A 139 19.00 -16.88 0.59
C LEU A 139 20.35 -17.57 0.35
N ARG A 140 21.19 -17.70 1.38
CA ARG A 140 22.48 -18.41 1.26
C ARG A 140 22.33 -19.92 1.07
N ARG A 141 21.21 -20.52 1.49
CA ARG A 141 20.96 -21.95 1.32
C ARG A 141 20.34 -22.32 -0.03
N LEU A 142 19.68 -21.36 -0.67
CA LEU A 142 18.99 -21.59 -1.93
C LEU A 142 19.98 -21.59 -3.11
N ASP A 143 19.66 -22.38 -4.16
CA ASP A 143 20.32 -22.23 -5.45
C ASP A 143 20.01 -20.82 -6.01
N PRO A 144 21.01 -19.99 -6.34
CA PRO A 144 20.79 -18.66 -6.91
C PRO A 144 19.85 -18.65 -8.11
N LYS A 145 19.82 -19.73 -8.91
CA LYS A 145 18.91 -19.87 -10.05
C LYS A 145 17.44 -20.04 -9.65
N SER A 146 17.15 -20.39 -8.41
CA SER A 146 15.78 -20.51 -7.88
C SER A 146 15.28 -19.23 -7.22
N VAL A 147 16.10 -18.19 -7.14
CA VAL A 147 15.77 -16.92 -6.49
C VAL A 147 15.41 -15.88 -7.55
N ILE A 148 14.25 -15.25 -7.38
CA ILE A 148 13.79 -14.15 -8.24
C ILE A 148 13.53 -12.92 -7.36
N PHE A 149 14.18 -11.81 -7.71
CA PHE A 149 13.89 -10.51 -7.11
C PHE A 149 12.80 -9.81 -7.92
N TYR A 150 11.67 -9.58 -7.30
CA TYR A 150 10.54 -8.90 -7.93
C TYR A 150 10.30 -7.55 -7.27
N SER A 151 10.25 -6.48 -8.06
CA SER A 151 9.91 -5.14 -7.61
C SER A 151 8.61 -4.69 -8.26
N SER A 152 7.65 -4.26 -7.42
CA SER A 152 6.41 -3.66 -7.90
C SER A 152 6.68 -2.28 -8.53
N GLY A 153 5.90 -1.90 -9.55
CA GLY A 153 5.90 -0.53 -10.07
C GLY A 153 5.51 0.54 -9.05
N ARG A 154 5.01 0.14 -7.88
CA ARG A 154 4.72 1.02 -6.73
C ARG A 154 5.92 1.20 -5.78
N ALA A 155 7.02 0.49 -5.98
CA ALA A 155 8.23 0.70 -5.21
C ALA A 155 8.85 2.07 -5.56
N SER A 156 9.47 2.72 -4.58
CA SER A 156 10.20 3.96 -4.84
C SER A 156 11.40 3.71 -5.77
N LEU A 157 11.88 4.75 -6.44
CA LEU A 157 13.05 4.64 -7.30
C LEU A 157 14.29 4.19 -6.53
N GLU A 158 14.44 4.64 -5.28
CA GLU A 158 15.53 4.26 -4.38
C GLU A 158 15.46 2.77 -4.05
N THR A 159 14.26 2.25 -3.73
CA THR A 159 14.06 0.82 -3.48
C THR A 159 14.40 0.00 -4.73
N SER A 160 13.89 0.40 -5.89
CA SER A 160 14.15 -0.29 -7.16
C SER A 160 15.64 -0.28 -7.51
N TYR A 161 16.35 0.83 -7.27
CA TYR A 161 17.78 0.94 -7.48
C TYR A 161 18.56 0.00 -6.54
N LEU A 162 18.22 -0.02 -5.25
CA LEU A 162 18.85 -0.92 -4.29
C LEU A 162 18.66 -2.40 -4.65
N TYR A 163 17.46 -2.76 -5.13
CA TYR A 163 17.19 -4.11 -5.62
C TYR A 163 18.03 -4.48 -6.85
N ALA A 164 18.31 -3.53 -7.72
CA ALA A 164 19.15 -3.77 -8.90
C ALA A 164 20.65 -3.96 -8.59
N LEU A 165 21.08 -3.63 -7.36
CA LEU A 165 22.46 -3.82 -6.90
C LEU A 165 22.70 -5.22 -6.30
N GLN A 166 21.64 -6.03 -6.09
CA GLN A 166 21.75 -7.39 -5.56
C GLN A 166 22.10 -8.35 -6.69
#